data_8a409973aafe404baedf21fa2a5684a5
#
_entry.id   8a409973aafe404baedf21fa2a5684a5
#
_cell.length_a   1.000
_cell.length_b   1.000
_cell.length_c   1.000
_cell.angle_alpha   90.00
_cell.angle_beta   90.00
_cell.angle_gamma   90.00
#
_symmetry.space_group_name_H-M   'P 1'
#
loop_
_entity.id
_entity.type
_entity.pdbx_description
1 polymer ?
#
loop_
_entity_poly.entity_id
_entity_poly.type
_entity_poly.pdbx_seq_one_letter_code
_entity_poly.pdbx_strand_id
1 'polypeptide(L)'
;KDSKGKTLAVTSNSVGEFTLPDVSDLEEPMMIQAKGVLGDREFVLHSIITHKPISGDNTINITPASESIAHQTLCKEPAQAFEEVKTIQAIDKTTFDRTKEKLHASVKSALAQLNLNSKQIDLIQTKFKADKTGLDKLYDLIDFSVTTACDITLTNKNSKVSVTIESKSAVDSVPTI
;
A
#
# COMPACT_ATOMS: atom_id res chain seq x y z
N LYS A 1 -14.25 -3.04 0.49
CA LYS A 1 -15.01 -4.08 1.20
C LYS A 1 -14.65 -4.04 2.68
N ASP A 2 -15.62 -4.09 3.51
CA ASP A 2 -15.45 -4.00 4.96
C ASP A 2 -15.40 -5.38 5.65
N SER A 3 -15.18 -5.37 6.95
CA SER A 3 -15.11 -6.60 7.78
C SER A 3 -16.44 -7.35 7.92
N LYS A 4 -17.56 -6.78 7.48
CA LYS A 4 -18.87 -7.45 7.39
C LYS A 4 -19.24 -7.90 5.99
N GLY A 5 -18.36 -7.63 5.00
CA GLY A 5 -18.57 -7.98 3.60
C GLY A 5 -19.34 -6.93 2.80
N LYS A 6 -19.71 -5.80 3.41
CA LYS A 6 -20.33 -4.68 2.68
C LYS A 6 -19.32 -4.08 1.71
N THR A 7 -19.75 -3.80 0.49
CA THR A 7 -18.91 -3.24 -0.57
C THR A 7 -19.46 -1.91 -1.06
N LEU A 8 -18.56 -0.99 -1.36
CA LEU A 8 -18.81 0.20 -2.15
C LEU A 8 -17.94 0.12 -3.41
N ALA A 9 -18.43 0.64 -4.51
CA ALA A 9 -17.69 0.72 -5.77
C ALA A 9 -17.80 2.12 -6.36
N VAL A 10 -16.67 2.62 -6.86
CA VAL A 10 -16.56 3.90 -7.55
C VAL A 10 -15.62 3.75 -8.74
N THR A 11 -15.72 4.66 -9.69
CA THR A 11 -14.77 4.74 -10.80
C THR A 11 -13.82 5.91 -10.58
N SER A 12 -12.53 5.70 -10.77
CA SER A 12 -11.55 6.77 -10.77
C SER A 12 -11.69 7.69 -11.98
N ASN A 13 -11.25 8.93 -11.85
CA ASN A 13 -11.13 9.84 -12.98
C ASN A 13 -9.90 9.49 -13.87
N SER A 14 -9.67 10.28 -14.92
CA SER A 14 -8.58 10.06 -15.89
C SER A 14 -7.17 10.22 -15.32
N VAL A 15 -7.03 10.76 -14.10
CA VAL A 15 -5.75 10.90 -13.40
C VAL A 15 -5.62 9.93 -12.23
N GLY A 16 -6.54 8.96 -12.12
CA GLY A 16 -6.51 7.91 -11.10
C GLY A 16 -7.07 8.31 -9.73
N GLU A 17 -7.62 9.51 -9.58
CA GLU A 17 -8.25 9.94 -8.33
C GLU A 17 -9.66 9.34 -8.21
N PHE A 18 -10.03 8.93 -7.01
CA PHE A 18 -11.37 8.45 -6.68
C PHE A 18 -11.84 9.06 -5.36
N THR A 19 -13.14 9.15 -5.20
CA THR A 19 -13.76 9.56 -3.95
C THR A 19 -14.79 8.51 -3.56
N LEU A 20 -14.59 7.90 -2.39
CA LEU A 20 -15.62 7.04 -1.81
C LEU A 20 -16.73 7.96 -1.24
N PRO A 21 -18.00 7.62 -1.47
CA PRO A 21 -19.10 8.29 -0.81
C PRO A 21 -19.04 8.05 0.70
N ASP A 22 -20.08 8.40 1.42
CA ASP A 22 -20.13 8.18 2.85
C ASP A 22 -19.76 6.75 3.26
N VAL A 23 -18.69 6.63 4.07
CA VAL A 23 -18.18 5.37 4.59
C VAL A 23 -18.56 5.12 6.05
N SER A 24 -19.44 5.94 6.61
CA SER A 24 -19.89 5.84 8.01
C SER A 24 -20.49 4.47 8.36
N ASP A 25 -21.16 3.87 7.40
CA ASP A 25 -21.80 2.56 7.54
C ASP A 25 -20.87 1.35 7.31
N LEU A 26 -19.61 1.57 6.96
CA LEU A 26 -18.64 0.48 6.83
C LEU A 26 -18.03 0.14 8.18
N GLU A 27 -17.62 -1.11 8.36
CA GLU A 27 -16.99 -1.60 9.59
C GLU A 27 -15.51 -1.88 9.40
N GLU A 28 -14.70 -1.41 10.35
CA GLU A 28 -13.25 -1.67 10.36
C GLU A 28 -12.92 -3.12 10.72
N PRO A 29 -11.78 -3.64 10.26
CA PRO A 29 -10.93 -3.10 9.19
C PRO A 29 -11.56 -3.23 7.81
N MET A 30 -10.98 -2.52 6.83
CA MET A 30 -11.44 -2.54 5.44
C MET A 30 -10.29 -2.82 4.48
N MET A 31 -10.61 -3.37 3.33
CA MET A 31 -9.71 -3.42 2.17
C MET A 31 -10.30 -2.65 1.00
N ILE A 32 -9.44 -1.92 0.30
CA ILE A 32 -9.77 -1.30 -0.98
C ILE A 32 -9.07 -2.08 -2.08
N GLN A 33 -9.77 -2.32 -3.18
CA GLN A 33 -9.22 -2.92 -4.39
C GLN A 33 -9.38 -1.94 -5.54
N ALA A 34 -8.31 -1.67 -6.27
CA ALA A 34 -8.33 -1.00 -7.55
C ALA A 34 -8.08 -2.01 -8.67
N LYS A 35 -8.90 -1.98 -9.72
CA LYS A 35 -8.71 -2.75 -10.94
C LYS A 35 -8.51 -1.81 -12.10
N GLY A 36 -7.54 -2.10 -12.94
CA GLY A 36 -7.25 -1.30 -14.11
C GLY A 36 -6.69 -2.14 -15.25
N VAL A 37 -6.63 -1.50 -16.43
CA VAL A 37 -6.06 -2.11 -17.65
C VAL A 37 -4.97 -1.18 -18.16
N LEU A 38 -3.80 -1.72 -18.46
CA LEU A 38 -2.70 -1.02 -19.09
C LEU A 38 -2.28 -1.79 -20.35
N GLY A 39 -2.65 -1.27 -21.52
CA GLY A 39 -2.57 -2.03 -22.77
C GLY A 39 -3.52 -3.24 -22.71
N ASP A 40 -2.98 -4.45 -22.92
CA ASP A 40 -3.75 -5.71 -22.88
C ASP A 40 -3.63 -6.44 -21.52
N ARG A 41 -3.07 -5.77 -20.50
CA ARG A 41 -2.85 -6.38 -19.18
C ARG A 41 -3.79 -5.78 -18.15
N GLU A 42 -4.52 -6.65 -17.49
CA GLU A 42 -5.23 -6.28 -16.26
C GLU A 42 -4.24 -6.26 -15.09
N PHE A 43 -4.44 -5.31 -14.20
CA PHE A 43 -3.76 -5.28 -12.91
C PHE A 43 -4.76 -5.00 -11.79
N VAL A 44 -4.44 -5.52 -10.64
CA VAL A 44 -5.23 -5.36 -9.42
C VAL A 44 -4.28 -4.98 -8.31
N LEU A 45 -4.60 -3.93 -7.57
CA LEU A 45 -3.84 -3.48 -6.41
C LEU A 45 -4.77 -3.28 -5.23
N HIS A 46 -4.21 -3.40 -4.02
CA HIS A 46 -4.97 -3.29 -2.79
C HIS A 46 -4.34 -2.30 -1.80
N SER A 47 -5.17 -1.83 -0.89
CA SER A 47 -4.76 -1.09 0.29
C SER A 47 -5.62 -1.51 1.49
N ILE A 48 -5.07 -1.38 2.69
CA ILE A 48 -5.77 -1.69 3.95
C ILE A 48 -6.09 -0.39 4.67
N ILE A 49 -7.27 -0.33 5.27
CA ILE A 49 -7.71 0.74 6.16
C ILE A 49 -8.03 0.10 7.52
N THR A 50 -7.27 0.44 8.53
CA THR A 50 -7.47 -0.05 9.90
C THR A 50 -8.31 0.88 10.77
N HIS A 51 -8.57 2.11 10.29
CA HIS A 51 -9.39 3.11 10.98
C HIS A 51 -10.23 3.87 9.97
N LYS A 52 -11.48 4.12 10.33
CA LYS A 52 -12.32 5.06 9.58
C LYS A 52 -11.69 6.45 9.60
N PRO A 53 -11.73 7.16 8.48
CA PRO A 53 -11.41 8.57 8.47
C PRO A 53 -12.29 9.34 9.47
N ILE A 54 -11.66 10.09 10.36
CA ILE A 54 -12.37 11.01 11.27
C ILE A 54 -12.57 12.31 10.51
N SER A 55 -13.74 12.61 10.03
CA SER A 55 -14.15 13.81 9.28
C SER A 55 -13.03 14.60 8.54
N GLY A 56 -13.21 14.85 7.27
CA GLY A 56 -12.28 15.61 6.41
C GLY A 56 -11.74 14.78 5.23
N ASP A 57 -10.93 15.42 4.40
CA ASP A 57 -10.28 14.77 3.28
C ASP A 57 -9.21 13.78 3.78
N ASN A 58 -9.50 12.52 3.67
CA ASN A 58 -8.55 11.45 3.98
C ASN A 58 -8.09 10.80 2.68
N THR A 59 -6.81 10.77 2.47
CA THR A 59 -6.20 10.13 1.31
C THR A 59 -5.88 8.69 1.63
N ILE A 60 -6.21 7.78 0.71
CA ILE A 60 -5.73 6.40 0.69
C ILE A 60 -5.13 6.13 -0.67
N ASN A 61 -3.86 5.82 -0.69
CA ASN A 61 -3.15 5.45 -1.90
C ASN A 61 -3.29 3.95 -2.16
N ILE A 62 -3.54 3.59 -3.42
CA ILE A 62 -3.52 2.22 -3.90
C ILE A 62 -2.38 2.13 -4.91
N THR A 63 -1.26 1.57 -4.49
CA THR A 63 0.03 1.60 -5.17
C THR A 63 0.77 0.28 -5.00
N PRO A 64 1.87 0.03 -5.71
CA PRO A 64 2.71 -1.15 -5.44
C PRO A 64 3.21 -1.24 -3.99
N ALA A 65 3.43 -0.11 -3.33
CA ALA A 65 3.79 -0.09 -1.91
C ALA A 65 2.64 -0.56 -1.02
N SER A 66 1.41 -0.06 -1.24
CA SER A 66 0.23 -0.49 -0.47
C SER A 66 -0.09 -1.96 -0.69
N GLU A 67 0.07 -2.46 -1.92
CA GLU A 67 -0.07 -3.89 -2.25
C GLU A 67 0.91 -4.74 -1.45
N SER A 68 2.19 -4.35 -1.41
CA SER A 68 3.22 -5.06 -0.65
C SER A 68 2.96 -5.04 0.86
N ILE A 69 2.48 -3.90 1.39
CA ILE A 69 2.07 -3.79 2.79
C ILE A 69 0.90 -4.73 3.08
N ALA A 70 -0.12 -4.74 2.21
CA ALA A 70 -1.27 -5.63 2.37
C ALA A 70 -0.85 -7.10 2.35
N HIS A 71 -0.01 -7.49 1.39
CA HIS A 71 0.47 -8.86 1.27
C HIS A 71 1.27 -9.30 2.50
N GLN A 72 2.26 -8.52 2.96
CA GLN A 72 3.05 -8.86 4.14
C GLN A 72 2.20 -8.87 5.42
N THR A 73 1.25 -7.93 5.56
CA THR A 73 0.34 -7.87 6.72
C THR A 73 -0.53 -9.12 6.83
N LEU A 74 -1.07 -9.58 5.70
CA LEU A 74 -1.98 -10.71 5.64
C LEU A 74 -1.26 -12.05 5.53
N CYS A 75 0.00 -12.04 5.11
CA CYS A 75 0.75 -13.20 4.66
C CYS A 75 -0.07 -14.09 3.70
N LYS A 76 -0.76 -13.44 2.76
CA LYS A 76 -1.68 -14.04 1.79
C LYS A 76 -1.80 -13.12 0.59
N GLU A 77 -2.09 -13.68 -0.58
CA GLU A 77 -2.41 -12.89 -1.78
C GLU A 77 -3.57 -11.92 -1.49
N PRO A 78 -3.36 -10.58 -1.62
CA PRO A 78 -4.39 -9.60 -1.29
C PRO A 78 -5.68 -9.76 -2.08
N ALA A 79 -5.60 -10.21 -3.35
CA ALA A 79 -6.79 -10.48 -4.16
C ALA A 79 -7.64 -11.60 -3.57
N GLN A 80 -7.05 -12.67 -3.05
CA GLN A 80 -7.77 -13.74 -2.37
C GLN A 80 -8.34 -13.26 -1.03
N ALA A 81 -7.53 -12.52 -0.27
CA ALA A 81 -7.94 -11.95 1.02
C ALA A 81 -9.15 -11.03 0.87
N PHE A 82 -9.21 -10.24 -0.20
CA PHE A 82 -10.33 -9.34 -0.49
C PHE A 82 -11.65 -10.08 -0.69
N GLU A 83 -11.63 -11.29 -1.23
CA GLU A 83 -12.85 -12.11 -1.38
C GLU A 83 -13.32 -12.70 -0.04
N GLU A 84 -12.44 -12.91 0.90
CA GLU A 84 -12.70 -13.59 2.17
C GLU A 84 -12.95 -12.62 3.33
N VAL A 85 -14.20 -12.44 3.72
CA VAL A 85 -14.59 -11.58 4.86
C VAL A 85 -13.83 -11.91 6.14
N LYS A 86 -13.65 -13.20 6.45
CA LYS A 86 -12.91 -13.63 7.64
C LYS A 86 -11.45 -13.19 7.65
N THR A 87 -10.82 -13.12 6.48
CA THR A 87 -9.46 -12.62 6.33
C THR A 87 -9.41 -11.11 6.59
N ILE A 88 -10.40 -10.36 6.08
CA ILE A 88 -10.52 -8.92 6.37
C ILE A 88 -10.73 -8.69 7.87
N GLN A 89 -11.62 -9.44 8.51
CA GLN A 89 -11.87 -9.36 9.96
C GLN A 89 -10.60 -9.61 10.81
N ALA A 90 -9.72 -10.46 10.32
CA ALA A 90 -8.50 -10.86 11.02
C ALA A 90 -7.32 -9.89 10.80
N ILE A 91 -7.51 -8.80 10.06
CA ILE A 91 -6.45 -7.79 9.87
C ILE A 91 -6.06 -7.19 11.23
N ASP A 92 -4.81 -7.47 11.62
CA ASP A 92 -4.25 -6.91 12.86
C ASP A 92 -3.60 -5.55 12.59
N LYS A 93 -4.13 -4.51 13.26
CA LYS A 93 -3.63 -3.15 13.15
C LYS A 93 -2.14 -3.03 13.50
N THR A 94 -1.70 -3.71 14.54
CA THR A 94 -0.31 -3.63 15.00
C THR A 94 0.64 -4.19 13.95
N THR A 95 0.27 -5.29 13.33
CA THR A 95 1.02 -5.90 12.22
C THR A 95 1.03 -4.98 11.00
N PHE A 96 -0.11 -4.38 10.64
CA PHE A 96 -0.21 -3.41 9.55
C PHE A 96 0.69 -2.19 9.79
N ASP A 97 0.60 -1.56 10.96
CA ASP A 97 1.40 -0.38 11.30
C ASP A 97 2.89 -0.70 11.25
N ARG A 98 3.31 -1.83 11.84
CA ARG A 98 4.71 -2.28 11.81
C ARG A 98 5.20 -2.53 10.39
N THR A 99 4.39 -3.16 9.53
CA THR A 99 4.75 -3.40 8.13
C THR A 99 4.92 -2.08 7.38
N LYS A 100 4.02 -1.13 7.58
CA LYS A 100 4.10 0.23 7.01
C LYS A 100 5.38 0.94 7.46
N GLU A 101 5.71 0.90 8.74
CA GLU A 101 6.93 1.50 9.29
C GLU A 101 8.20 0.87 8.71
N LYS A 102 8.26 -0.46 8.60
CA LYS A 102 9.39 -1.17 7.98
C LYS A 102 9.60 -0.76 6.53
N LEU A 103 8.54 -0.76 5.74
CA LEU A 103 8.63 -0.36 4.33
C LEU A 103 9.07 1.10 4.21
N HIS A 104 8.50 1.99 5.02
CA HIS A 104 8.88 3.40 5.04
C HIS A 104 10.36 3.59 5.42
N ALA A 105 10.85 2.89 6.43
CA ALA A 105 12.26 2.93 6.82
C ALA A 105 13.18 2.45 5.68
N SER A 106 12.80 1.40 4.96
CA SER A 106 13.57 0.85 3.84
C SER A 106 13.67 1.80 2.64
N VAL A 107 12.64 2.58 2.33
CA VAL A 107 12.66 3.54 1.21
C VAL A 107 13.19 4.93 1.58
N LYS A 108 13.61 5.14 2.83
CA LYS A 108 14.04 6.45 3.33
C LYS A 108 15.16 7.08 2.50
N SER A 109 16.15 6.29 2.08
CA SER A 109 17.26 6.78 1.24
C SER A 109 16.79 7.19 -0.14
N ALA A 110 15.89 6.41 -0.73
CA ALA A 110 15.30 6.74 -2.03
C ALA A 110 14.44 8.00 -1.97
N LEU A 111 13.65 8.19 -0.91
CA LEU A 111 12.90 9.43 -0.68
C LEU A 111 13.84 10.63 -0.59
N ALA A 112 14.97 10.52 0.13
CA ALA A 112 15.96 11.57 0.25
C ALA A 112 16.60 11.93 -1.12
N GLN A 113 16.89 10.93 -1.96
CA GLN A 113 17.39 11.14 -3.33
C GLN A 113 16.39 11.90 -4.21
N LEU A 114 15.09 11.78 -3.92
CA LEU A 114 14.03 12.53 -4.59
C LEU A 114 13.74 13.89 -3.96
N ASN A 115 14.57 14.34 -3.00
CA ASN A 115 14.37 15.55 -2.20
C ASN A 115 13.05 15.57 -1.41
N LEU A 116 12.56 14.39 -1.03
CA LEU A 116 11.37 14.24 -0.20
C LEU A 116 11.77 14.06 1.27
N ASN A 117 11.13 14.82 2.15
CA ASN A 117 11.33 14.66 3.58
C ASN A 117 10.57 13.42 4.07
N SER A 118 11.28 12.34 4.35
CA SER A 118 10.67 11.09 4.79
C SER A 118 9.78 11.22 6.02
N LYS A 119 10.06 12.18 6.92
CA LYS A 119 9.22 12.42 8.11
C LYS A 119 7.83 12.99 7.79
N GLN A 120 7.64 13.51 6.58
CA GLN A 120 6.38 14.10 6.12
C GLN A 120 5.64 13.20 5.12
N ILE A 121 6.25 12.08 4.74
CA ILE A 121 5.68 11.14 3.78
C ILE A 121 5.09 9.94 4.51
N ASP A 122 3.82 9.69 4.28
CA ASP A 122 3.16 8.40 4.55
C ASP A 122 2.83 7.75 3.20
N LEU A 123 3.35 6.54 2.94
CA LEU A 123 3.19 5.85 1.66
C LEU A 123 1.72 5.52 1.33
N ILE A 124 0.88 5.44 2.37
CA ILE A 124 -0.55 5.14 2.22
C ILE A 124 -1.40 6.41 2.19
N GLN A 125 -1.00 7.48 2.89
CA GLN A 125 -1.89 8.63 3.12
C GLN A 125 -1.38 9.94 2.52
N THR A 126 -0.13 10.03 2.09
CA THR A 126 0.36 11.27 1.45
C THR A 126 -0.22 11.41 0.05
N LYS A 127 -1.00 12.47 -0.16
CA LYS A 127 -1.55 12.78 -1.48
C LYS A 127 -0.43 13.10 -2.47
N PHE A 128 -0.47 12.51 -3.64
CA PHE A 128 0.45 12.78 -4.74
C PHE A 128 -0.30 12.75 -6.09
N LYS A 129 0.36 13.18 -7.15
CA LYS A 129 -0.15 13.12 -8.52
C LYS A 129 0.66 12.10 -9.30
N ALA A 130 0.00 11.42 -10.24
CA ALA A 130 0.64 10.53 -11.20
C ALA A 130 1.27 11.36 -12.35
N ASP A 131 2.36 12.08 -12.05
CA ASP A 131 3.03 13.03 -12.95
C ASP A 131 4.54 12.82 -13.07
N LYS A 132 5.04 11.69 -12.61
CA LYS A 132 6.45 11.28 -12.58
C LYS A 132 7.33 12.19 -11.71
N THR A 133 6.72 12.90 -10.76
CA THR A 133 7.44 13.72 -9.78
C THR A 133 7.10 13.28 -8.35
N GLY A 134 7.86 13.80 -7.38
CA GLY A 134 7.57 13.56 -5.96
C GLY A 134 7.45 12.06 -5.63
N LEU A 135 6.38 11.68 -4.92
CA LEU A 135 6.15 10.29 -4.49
C LEU A 135 5.87 9.35 -5.67
N ASP A 136 5.26 9.83 -6.76
CA ASP A 136 5.03 9.01 -7.97
C ASP A 136 6.34 8.51 -8.58
N LYS A 137 7.39 9.34 -8.56
CA LYS A 137 8.71 8.96 -9.06
C LYS A 137 9.37 7.84 -8.24
N LEU A 138 9.00 7.65 -6.98
CA LEU A 138 9.47 6.51 -6.19
C LEU A 138 9.07 5.18 -6.83
N TYR A 139 7.85 5.08 -7.37
CA TYR A 139 7.34 3.89 -8.04
C TYR A 139 7.96 3.66 -9.42
N ASP A 140 8.49 4.72 -10.06
CA ASP A 140 9.32 4.59 -11.26
C ASP A 140 10.72 4.05 -10.94
N LEU A 141 11.25 4.32 -9.75
CA LEU A 141 12.61 3.94 -9.35
C LEU A 141 12.70 2.58 -8.69
N ILE A 142 11.66 2.16 -7.99
CA ILE A 142 11.68 0.95 -7.16
C ILE A 142 10.61 -0.02 -7.62
N ASP A 143 11.02 -1.27 -7.86
CA ASP A 143 10.11 -2.41 -7.96
C ASP A 143 9.82 -2.97 -6.58
N PHE A 144 8.55 -3.27 -6.35
CA PHE A 144 8.04 -3.88 -5.13
C PHE A 144 7.56 -5.29 -5.46
N SER A 145 8.03 -6.28 -4.73
CA SER A 145 7.56 -7.65 -4.85
C SER A 145 7.48 -8.30 -3.48
N VAL A 146 6.69 -9.36 -3.36
CA VAL A 146 6.57 -10.11 -2.11
C VAL A 146 6.84 -11.58 -2.38
N THR A 147 7.61 -12.21 -1.50
CA THR A 147 7.96 -13.62 -1.60
C THR A 147 6.86 -14.51 -1.01
N THR A 148 6.93 -15.80 -1.27
CA THR A 148 6.03 -16.79 -0.64
C THR A 148 6.21 -16.89 0.88
N ALA A 149 7.33 -16.38 1.42
CA ALA A 149 7.58 -16.24 2.87
C ALA A 149 7.00 -14.94 3.44
N CYS A 150 6.25 -14.17 2.64
CA CYS A 150 5.67 -12.87 2.99
C CYS A 150 6.70 -11.77 3.24
N ASP A 151 7.91 -11.90 2.71
CA ASP A 151 8.93 -10.87 2.80
C ASP A 151 8.82 -9.92 1.61
N ILE A 152 8.94 -8.61 1.87
CA ILE A 152 8.93 -7.60 0.81
C ILE A 152 10.34 -7.47 0.25
N THR A 153 10.48 -7.57 -1.06
CA THR A 153 11.72 -7.26 -1.77
C THR A 153 11.57 -5.97 -2.55
N LEU A 154 12.49 -5.04 -2.31
CA LEU A 154 12.61 -3.78 -3.03
C LEU A 154 13.81 -3.88 -3.97
N THR A 155 13.61 -3.55 -5.23
CA THR A 155 14.69 -3.52 -6.23
C THR A 155 14.77 -2.15 -6.88
N ASN A 156 15.91 -1.49 -6.75
CA ASN A 156 16.16 -0.25 -7.48
C ASN A 156 16.35 -0.55 -8.97
N LYS A 157 15.47 -0.03 -9.81
CA LYS A 157 15.43 -0.31 -11.26
C LYS A 157 16.68 0.14 -12.00
N ASN A 158 17.36 1.18 -11.50
CA ASN A 158 18.57 1.72 -12.13
C ASN A 158 19.83 0.98 -11.70
N SER A 159 20.07 0.85 -10.40
CA SER A 159 21.27 0.20 -9.85
C SER A 159 21.20 -1.32 -9.82
N LYS A 160 20.00 -1.90 -9.95
CA LYS A 160 19.71 -3.33 -9.78
C LYS A 160 20.03 -3.87 -8.38
N VAL A 161 20.26 -2.99 -7.42
CA VAL A 161 20.41 -3.37 -6.02
C VAL A 161 19.05 -3.77 -5.47
N SER A 162 19.00 -4.86 -4.69
CA SER A 162 17.80 -5.32 -4.02
C SER A 162 18.03 -5.45 -2.53
N VAL A 163 17.00 -5.17 -1.76
CA VAL A 163 16.95 -5.42 -0.31
C VAL A 163 15.68 -6.17 0.03
N THR A 164 15.73 -7.01 1.07
CA THR A 164 14.56 -7.77 1.53
C THR A 164 14.20 -7.36 2.95
N ILE A 165 12.94 -7.06 3.15
CA ILE A 165 12.32 -6.73 4.44
C ILE A 165 11.62 -7.99 4.93
N GLU A 166 12.27 -8.70 5.84
CA GLU A 166 11.69 -9.91 6.40
C GLU A 166 10.41 -9.61 7.21
N SER A 167 9.42 -10.44 7.08
CA SER A 167 8.14 -10.31 7.79
C SER A 167 8.31 -10.28 9.32
N LYS A 168 9.32 -10.99 9.83
CA LYS A 168 9.62 -11.12 11.27
C LYS A 168 10.66 -10.12 11.79
N SER A 169 11.31 -9.32 10.94
CA SER A 169 12.32 -8.36 11.37
C SER A 169 11.75 -7.24 12.25
N ALA A 170 12.58 -6.67 13.10
CA ALA A 170 12.25 -5.43 13.80
C ALA A 170 12.37 -4.23 12.85
N VAL A 171 11.67 -3.13 13.14
CA VAL A 171 11.67 -1.91 12.30
C VAL A 171 13.11 -1.34 12.19
N ASP A 172 13.85 -1.33 13.28
CA ASP A 172 15.20 -0.74 13.33
C ASP A 172 16.27 -1.59 12.62
N SER A 173 15.93 -2.82 12.22
CA SER A 173 16.86 -3.74 11.56
C SER A 173 16.64 -3.88 10.05
N VAL A 174 15.67 -3.15 9.47
CA VAL A 174 15.40 -3.27 8.04
C VAL A 174 16.48 -2.61 7.19
N PRO A 175 16.88 -3.24 6.08
CA PRO A 175 17.84 -2.63 5.16
C PRO A 175 17.19 -1.46 4.40
N THR A 176 18.01 -0.52 3.93
CA THR A 176 17.58 0.62 3.11
C THR A 176 18.01 0.43 1.65
N ILE A 177 17.14 0.84 0.71
CA ILE A 177 17.36 0.83 -0.73
C ILE A 177 17.77 2.19 -1.25
#